data_a21d99fbd250abefa6d63ecd9bb0da0a
#
_entry.id   a21d99fbd250abefa6d63ecd9bb0da0a
#
_cell.length_a   1.000
_cell.length_b   1.000
_cell.length_c   1.000
_cell.angle_alpha   90.00
_cell.angle_beta   90.00
_cell.angle_gamma   90.00
#
_symmetry.space_group_name_H-M   'P 1'
#
loop_
_entity.id
_entity.type
_entity.pdbx_description
1 polymer ?
#
loop_
_entity_poly.entity_id
_entity_poly.type
_entity_poly.pdbx_seq_one_letter_code
_entity_poly.pdbx_strand_id
1 'polypeptide(L)'
;MKKNHCLFLASLLLCGSTIWAAETKPDFSHETWNDLLTRFVNLSADGTASWVDYEGFAESRQKLAAYLNDLASVSKVDFDRWSLAEQLAFLINAYNAWTVELILEHYPGIESIRGIGFLPGAAWRLRIVELFGRQISLDNLEHDMIRGWDRFHEPRIHFAVNCAAVGCPALSDRAY
;
A
#
# COMPACT_ATOMS: atom_id res chain seq x y z
N MET A 1 69.40 -16.10 50.79
CA MET A 1 68.64 -14.92 50.37
C MET A 1 67.92 -15.27 49.05
N LYS A 2 66.62 -15.64 49.10
CA LYS A 2 65.81 -15.99 47.92
C LYS A 2 64.87 -14.79 47.61
N LYS A 3 65.01 -14.17 46.41
CA LYS A 3 64.15 -13.09 45.97
C LYS A 3 63.00 -13.70 45.21
N ASN A 4 61.78 -13.55 45.76
CA ASN A 4 60.53 -13.90 45.06
C ASN A 4 60.13 -12.75 44.16
N HIS A 5 60.01 -13.04 42.83
CA HIS A 5 59.41 -12.12 41.91
C HIS A 5 57.93 -12.48 41.76
N CYS A 6 57.07 -11.57 42.12
CA CYS A 6 55.64 -11.67 41.95
C CYS A 6 55.28 -11.09 40.57
N LEU A 7 54.83 -11.94 39.64
CA LEU A 7 54.30 -11.51 38.34
C LEU A 7 52.82 -11.14 38.55
N PHE A 8 52.50 -9.87 38.32
CA PHE A 8 51.13 -9.42 38.19
C PHE A 8 50.67 -9.61 36.73
N LEU A 9 49.76 -10.54 36.50
CA LEU A 9 49.02 -10.65 35.23
C LEU A 9 47.85 -9.65 35.27
N ALA A 10 47.94 -8.62 34.46
CA ALA A 10 46.86 -7.71 34.20
C ALA A 10 45.93 -8.33 33.14
N SER A 11 44.74 -8.79 33.55
CA SER A 11 43.69 -9.24 32.64
C SER A 11 42.99 -8.03 32.02
N LEU A 12 43.24 -7.76 30.73
CA LEU A 12 42.43 -6.80 29.98
C LEU A 12 41.08 -7.42 29.65
N LEU A 13 40.03 -6.95 30.34
CA LEU A 13 38.63 -7.20 29.94
C LEU A 13 38.29 -6.33 28.74
N LEU A 14 38.30 -6.91 27.53
CA LEU A 14 37.74 -6.33 26.33
C LEU A 14 36.21 -6.38 26.45
N CYS A 15 35.61 -5.25 26.87
CA CYS A 15 34.18 -5.05 26.82
C CYS A 15 33.77 -4.81 25.35
N GLY A 16 33.41 -5.88 24.64
CA GLY A 16 32.89 -5.79 23.28
C GLY A 16 31.50 -5.17 23.30
N SER A 17 31.41 -3.87 23.01
CA SER A 17 30.13 -3.22 22.75
C SER A 17 29.57 -3.75 21.42
N THR A 18 28.66 -4.70 21.46
CA THR A 18 27.84 -5.06 20.32
C THR A 18 26.93 -3.86 19.99
N ILE A 19 27.33 -3.07 19.00
CA ILE A 19 26.48 -2.07 18.41
C ILE A 19 25.40 -2.86 17.66
N TRP A 20 24.22 -2.96 18.24
CA TRP A 20 23.03 -3.41 17.53
C TRP A 20 22.72 -2.33 16.49
N ALA A 21 23.07 -2.60 15.23
CA ALA A 21 22.58 -1.79 14.13
C ALA A 21 21.05 -1.88 14.20
N ALA A 22 20.37 -0.78 14.45
CA ALA A 22 18.93 -0.69 14.26
C ALA A 22 18.71 -1.01 12.77
N GLU A 23 18.10 -2.15 12.47
CA GLU A 23 17.61 -2.45 11.13
C GLU A 23 16.68 -1.30 10.75
N THR A 24 17.15 -0.45 9.84
CA THR A 24 16.30 0.58 9.26
C THR A 24 15.24 -0.15 8.45
N LYS A 25 14.02 -0.12 8.96
CA LYS A 25 12.83 -0.58 8.29
C LYS A 25 12.83 -0.02 6.86
N PRO A 26 12.68 -0.86 5.81
CA PRO A 26 12.50 -0.32 4.47
C PRO A 26 11.18 0.46 4.46
N ASP A 27 11.29 1.78 4.29
CA ASP A 27 10.15 2.65 4.10
C ASP A 27 9.56 2.32 2.72
N PHE A 28 8.32 1.81 2.68
CA PHE A 28 7.66 1.56 1.40
C PHE A 28 7.23 2.89 0.81
N SER A 29 7.83 3.25 -0.33
CA SER A 29 7.53 4.52 -0.97
C SER A 29 6.28 4.42 -1.85
N HIS A 30 5.34 5.34 -1.64
CA HIS A 30 4.18 5.54 -2.51
C HIS A 30 4.41 6.62 -3.58
N GLU A 31 5.65 7.06 -3.82
CA GLU A 31 5.97 8.17 -4.74
C GLU A 31 5.44 7.95 -6.15
N THR A 32 5.64 6.75 -6.73
CA THR A 32 5.14 6.44 -8.07
C THR A 32 3.61 6.58 -8.16
N TRP A 33 2.89 6.12 -7.14
CA TRP A 33 1.43 6.26 -7.07
C TRP A 33 1.01 7.70 -6.86
N ASN A 34 1.68 8.43 -5.98
CA ASN A 34 1.48 9.85 -5.75
C ASN A 34 1.64 10.67 -7.02
N ASP A 35 2.68 10.41 -7.81
CA ASP A 35 2.92 11.06 -9.09
C ASP A 35 1.79 10.80 -10.10
N LEU A 36 1.30 9.57 -10.17
CA LEU A 36 0.17 9.21 -11.04
C LEU A 36 -1.11 9.92 -10.61
N LEU A 37 -1.42 9.92 -9.32
CA LEU A 37 -2.59 10.61 -8.78
C LEU A 37 -2.54 12.11 -9.04
N THR A 38 -1.43 12.77 -8.74
CA THR A 38 -1.25 14.22 -8.96
C THR A 38 -1.41 14.62 -10.43
N ARG A 39 -1.09 13.71 -11.35
CA ARG A 39 -1.17 13.98 -12.80
C ARG A 39 -2.56 13.75 -13.36
N PHE A 40 -3.26 12.74 -12.89
CA PHE A 40 -4.43 12.19 -13.58
C PHE A 40 -5.72 12.25 -12.73
N VAL A 41 -5.65 12.78 -11.50
CA VAL A 41 -6.84 12.99 -10.67
C VAL A 41 -7.06 14.49 -10.45
N ASN A 42 -8.25 14.95 -10.80
CA ASN A 42 -8.65 16.34 -10.60
C ASN A 42 -9.76 16.39 -9.55
N LEU A 43 -9.56 17.14 -8.47
CA LEU A 43 -10.55 17.34 -7.43
C LEU A 43 -11.48 18.52 -7.77
N SER A 44 -12.74 18.44 -7.34
CA SER A 44 -13.62 19.60 -7.27
C SER A 44 -13.07 20.67 -6.32
N ALA A 45 -13.48 21.91 -6.48
CA ALA A 45 -13.01 23.03 -5.65
C ALA A 45 -13.27 22.84 -4.15
N ASP A 46 -14.29 22.07 -3.79
CA ASP A 46 -14.65 21.71 -2.41
C ASP A 46 -14.06 20.35 -1.96
N GLY A 47 -13.35 19.65 -2.86
CA GLY A 47 -12.73 18.34 -2.60
C GLY A 47 -13.72 17.17 -2.44
N THR A 48 -15.02 17.37 -2.72
CA THR A 48 -16.05 16.33 -2.49
C THR A 48 -16.18 15.36 -3.65
N ALA A 49 -15.69 15.71 -4.84
CA ALA A 49 -15.70 14.87 -6.04
C ALA A 49 -14.35 14.86 -6.72
N SER A 50 -14.09 13.82 -7.51
CA SER A 50 -12.90 13.71 -8.34
C SER A 50 -13.26 13.23 -9.75
N TRP A 51 -12.46 13.68 -10.72
CA TRP A 51 -12.45 13.19 -12.10
C TRP A 51 -11.12 12.53 -12.36
N VAL A 52 -11.16 11.29 -12.86
CA VAL A 52 -9.98 10.50 -13.16
C VAL A 52 -9.76 10.50 -14.68
N ASP A 53 -8.60 10.92 -15.11
CA ASP A 53 -8.15 10.82 -16.51
C ASP A 53 -7.64 9.40 -16.77
N TYR A 54 -8.55 8.51 -17.16
CA TYR A 54 -8.20 7.12 -17.48
C TYR A 54 -7.39 6.98 -18.77
N GLU A 55 -7.46 7.92 -19.70
CA GLU A 55 -6.62 7.93 -20.91
C GLU A 55 -5.17 8.18 -20.52
N GLY A 56 -4.90 9.21 -19.71
CA GLY A 56 -3.57 9.50 -19.19
C GLY A 56 -3.00 8.35 -18.32
N PHE A 57 -3.83 7.71 -17.51
CA PHE A 57 -3.44 6.50 -16.81
C PHE A 57 -3.08 5.36 -17.76
N ALA A 58 -3.85 5.13 -18.83
CA ALA A 58 -3.59 4.09 -19.84
C ALA A 58 -2.25 4.33 -20.55
N GLU A 59 -1.93 5.58 -20.94
CA GLU A 59 -0.63 5.95 -21.48
C GLU A 59 0.53 5.72 -20.52
N SER A 60 0.26 5.84 -19.21
CA SER A 60 1.23 5.64 -18.13
C SER A 60 1.15 4.25 -17.48
N ARG A 61 0.45 3.28 -18.10
CA ARG A 61 0.14 1.96 -17.51
C ARG A 61 1.38 1.20 -17.05
N GLN A 62 2.53 1.37 -17.70
CA GLN A 62 3.78 0.75 -17.26
C GLN A 62 4.22 1.23 -15.86
N LYS A 63 4.00 2.52 -15.52
CA LYS A 63 4.31 3.05 -14.20
C LYS A 63 3.35 2.50 -13.15
N LEU A 64 2.06 2.40 -13.48
CA LEU A 64 1.09 1.78 -12.59
C LEU A 64 1.44 0.31 -12.35
N ALA A 65 1.74 -0.45 -13.40
CA ALA A 65 2.13 -1.85 -13.29
C ALA A 65 3.39 -2.05 -12.42
N ALA A 66 4.39 -1.17 -12.55
CA ALA A 66 5.57 -1.20 -11.69
C ALA A 66 5.18 -1.01 -10.21
N TYR A 67 4.35 -0.01 -9.91
CA TYR A 67 3.87 0.23 -8.55
C TYR A 67 3.04 -0.95 -7.99
N LEU A 68 2.17 -1.57 -8.81
CA LEU A 68 1.41 -2.77 -8.41
C LEU A 68 2.33 -3.96 -8.12
N ASN A 69 3.41 -4.14 -8.89
CA ASN A 69 4.44 -5.15 -8.63
C ASN A 69 5.19 -4.86 -7.32
N ASP A 70 5.52 -3.59 -7.05
CA ASP A 70 6.14 -3.20 -5.79
C ASP A 70 5.23 -3.54 -4.60
N LEU A 71 3.92 -3.23 -4.68
CA LEU A 71 2.93 -3.63 -3.68
C LEU A 71 2.90 -5.15 -3.48
N ALA A 72 2.87 -5.92 -4.58
CA ALA A 72 2.81 -7.39 -4.54
C ALA A 72 4.08 -8.00 -3.94
N SER A 73 5.23 -7.32 -4.05
CA SER A 73 6.53 -7.78 -3.53
C SER A 73 6.65 -7.70 -2.00
N VAL A 74 5.81 -6.89 -1.34
CA VAL A 74 5.83 -6.73 0.12
C VAL A 74 5.42 -8.04 0.80
N SER A 75 6.30 -8.57 1.64
CA SER A 75 5.96 -9.74 2.44
C SER A 75 5.01 -9.39 3.58
N LYS A 76 4.15 -10.36 3.98
CA LYS A 76 3.28 -10.15 5.14
C LYS A 76 4.07 -9.91 6.43
N VAL A 77 5.26 -10.51 6.53
CA VAL A 77 6.16 -10.37 7.69
C VAL A 77 6.70 -8.93 7.78
N ASP A 78 7.10 -8.35 6.67
CA ASP A 78 7.60 -6.98 6.65
C ASP A 78 6.47 -5.98 6.89
N PHE A 79 5.32 -6.17 6.23
CA PHE A 79 4.12 -5.38 6.48
C PHE A 79 3.71 -5.35 7.97
N ASP A 80 3.76 -6.49 8.67
CA ASP A 80 3.36 -6.56 10.09
C ASP A 80 4.33 -5.84 11.04
N ARG A 81 5.51 -5.48 10.58
CA ARG A 81 6.48 -4.68 11.35
C ARG A 81 6.23 -3.18 11.25
N TRP A 82 5.44 -2.74 10.28
CA TRP A 82 5.12 -1.33 10.09
C TRP A 82 4.17 -0.81 11.16
N SER A 83 4.16 0.49 11.36
CA SER A 83 3.15 1.12 12.21
C SER A 83 1.74 0.90 11.66
N LEU A 84 0.72 0.97 12.50
CA LEU A 84 -0.68 0.83 12.05
C LEU A 84 -1.07 1.88 11.01
N ALA A 85 -0.50 3.09 11.09
CA ALA A 85 -0.75 4.15 10.11
C ALA A 85 -0.17 3.79 8.74
N GLU A 86 1.08 3.29 8.69
CA GLU A 86 1.72 2.84 7.44
C GLU A 86 1.01 1.63 6.85
N GLN A 87 0.60 0.67 7.69
CA GLN A 87 -0.17 -0.49 7.24
C GLN A 87 -1.51 -0.06 6.61
N LEU A 88 -2.22 0.88 7.24
CA LEU A 88 -3.49 1.37 6.72
C LEU A 88 -3.29 2.16 5.43
N ALA A 89 -2.31 3.06 5.37
CA ALA A 89 -1.97 3.81 4.17
C ALA A 89 -1.63 2.88 3.00
N PHE A 90 -0.82 1.85 3.23
CA PHE A 90 -0.48 0.84 2.24
C PHE A 90 -1.72 0.13 1.67
N LEU A 91 -2.63 -0.34 2.53
CA LEU A 91 -3.84 -1.05 2.10
C LEU A 91 -4.81 -0.13 1.34
N ILE A 92 -4.97 1.12 1.76
CA ILE A 92 -5.81 2.11 1.07
C ILE A 92 -5.23 2.41 -0.32
N ASN A 93 -3.92 2.68 -0.41
CA ASN A 93 -3.26 2.94 -1.68
C ASN A 93 -3.33 1.71 -2.60
N ALA A 94 -3.15 0.51 -2.07
CA ALA A 94 -3.31 -0.73 -2.83
C ALA A 94 -4.73 -0.87 -3.38
N TYR A 95 -5.76 -0.66 -2.55
CA TYR A 95 -7.16 -0.71 -3.00
C TYR A 95 -7.42 0.25 -4.15
N ASN A 96 -7.02 1.51 -4.00
CA ASN A 96 -7.25 2.55 -5.00
C ASN A 96 -6.49 2.28 -6.31
N ALA A 97 -5.23 1.85 -6.23
CA ALA A 97 -4.42 1.53 -7.41
C ALA A 97 -4.96 0.32 -8.18
N TRP A 98 -5.35 -0.76 -7.48
CA TRP A 98 -5.95 -1.92 -8.10
C TRP A 98 -7.36 -1.63 -8.66
N THR A 99 -8.10 -0.68 -8.07
CA THR A 99 -9.38 -0.21 -8.63
C THR A 99 -9.15 0.50 -9.96
N VAL A 100 -8.14 1.36 -10.06
CA VAL A 100 -7.75 2.01 -11.34
C VAL A 100 -7.33 0.97 -12.36
N GLU A 101 -6.47 0.01 -12.00
CA GLU A 101 -6.04 -1.06 -12.91
C GLU A 101 -7.24 -1.87 -13.43
N LEU A 102 -8.19 -2.23 -12.56
CA LEU A 102 -9.40 -2.95 -12.98
C LEU A 102 -10.18 -2.19 -14.07
N ILE A 103 -10.27 -0.87 -13.94
CA ILE A 103 -10.92 -0.06 -14.98
C ILE A 103 -10.10 -0.05 -16.27
N LEU A 104 -8.76 0.10 -16.16
CA LEU A 104 -7.88 0.12 -17.32
C LEU A 104 -7.87 -1.19 -18.11
N GLU A 105 -8.12 -2.32 -17.49
CA GLU A 105 -8.29 -3.61 -18.17
C GLU A 105 -9.48 -3.62 -19.12
N HIS A 106 -10.47 -2.73 -18.90
CA HIS A 106 -11.71 -2.68 -19.67
C HIS A 106 -11.87 -1.37 -20.46
N TYR A 107 -10.99 -0.38 -20.22
CA TYR A 107 -11.03 0.92 -20.88
C TYR A 107 -10.52 0.82 -22.35
N PRO A 108 -11.11 1.53 -23.32
CA PRO A 108 -12.26 2.44 -23.21
C PRO A 108 -13.64 1.76 -23.36
N GLY A 109 -13.72 0.46 -23.28
CA GLY A 109 -14.91 -0.35 -23.57
C GLY A 109 -16.02 -0.30 -22.52
N ILE A 110 -15.85 0.43 -21.42
CA ILE A 110 -16.85 0.53 -20.33
C ILE A 110 -17.17 1.98 -19.98
N GLU A 111 -18.43 2.24 -19.64
CA GLU A 111 -18.89 3.53 -19.10
C GLU A 111 -18.89 3.57 -17.57
N SER A 112 -18.85 2.41 -16.92
CA SER A 112 -18.89 2.29 -15.47
C SER A 112 -18.28 0.96 -15.01
N ILE A 113 -17.57 0.98 -13.88
CA ILE A 113 -17.08 -0.22 -13.21
C ILE A 113 -18.20 -1.26 -12.95
N ARG A 114 -19.45 -0.80 -12.78
CA ARG A 114 -20.63 -1.68 -12.60
C ARG A 114 -20.94 -2.52 -13.83
N GLY A 115 -20.43 -2.16 -15.01
CA GLY A 115 -20.54 -2.94 -16.25
C GLY A 115 -19.58 -4.11 -16.33
N ILE A 116 -18.63 -4.22 -15.41
CA ILE A 116 -17.68 -5.33 -15.37
C ILE A 116 -18.34 -6.56 -14.72
N GLY A 117 -18.45 -7.64 -15.51
CA GLY A 117 -19.12 -8.88 -15.09
C GLY A 117 -20.63 -8.86 -15.25
N PHE A 118 -21.30 -10.01 -14.97
CA PHE A 118 -22.72 -10.21 -15.24
C PHE A 118 -23.64 -9.94 -14.03
N LEU A 119 -23.09 -9.91 -12.83
CA LEU A 119 -23.87 -9.76 -11.59
C LEU A 119 -23.53 -8.44 -10.88
N PRO A 120 -24.47 -7.83 -10.18
CA PRO A 120 -24.20 -6.66 -9.36
C PRO A 120 -23.02 -6.91 -8.41
N GLY A 121 -22.04 -6.01 -8.38
CA GLY A 121 -20.85 -6.12 -7.56
C GLY A 121 -19.82 -7.14 -8.05
N ALA A 122 -19.98 -7.70 -9.27
CA ALA A 122 -19.01 -8.67 -9.80
C ALA A 122 -17.61 -8.10 -9.93
N ALA A 123 -17.47 -6.84 -10.35
CA ALA A 123 -16.20 -6.16 -10.50
C ALA A 123 -15.32 -6.27 -9.24
N TRP A 124 -15.85 -5.95 -8.08
CA TRP A 124 -15.10 -5.93 -6.83
C TRP A 124 -14.78 -7.34 -6.27
N ARG A 125 -15.42 -8.39 -6.81
CA ARG A 125 -15.17 -9.80 -6.46
C ARG A 125 -14.17 -10.50 -7.38
N LEU A 126 -13.71 -9.83 -8.45
CA LEU A 126 -12.64 -10.37 -9.30
C LEU A 126 -11.34 -10.45 -8.50
N ARG A 127 -10.65 -11.58 -8.62
CA ARG A 127 -9.40 -11.83 -7.88
C ARG A 127 -8.21 -11.30 -8.68
N ILE A 128 -8.08 -9.98 -8.72
CA ILE A 128 -7.04 -9.26 -9.46
C ILE A 128 -5.94 -8.70 -8.56
N VAL A 129 -6.23 -8.53 -7.27
CA VAL A 129 -5.31 -7.91 -6.31
C VAL A 129 -4.26 -8.91 -5.88
N GLU A 130 -2.99 -8.61 -6.11
CA GLU A 130 -1.86 -9.41 -5.66
C GLU A 130 -1.21 -8.77 -4.43
N LEU A 131 -1.38 -9.38 -3.26
CA LEU A 131 -0.78 -8.93 -2.00
C LEU A 131 -0.36 -10.13 -1.15
N PHE A 132 0.79 -10.00 -0.49
CA PHE A 132 1.31 -10.99 0.46
C PHE A 132 1.39 -12.42 -0.11
N GLY A 133 1.77 -12.53 -1.41
CA GLY A 133 1.86 -13.82 -2.12
C GLY A 133 0.50 -14.47 -2.41
N ARG A 134 -0.60 -13.73 -2.37
CA ARG A 134 -1.96 -14.22 -2.60
C ARG A 134 -2.70 -13.35 -3.60
N GLN A 135 -3.54 -13.99 -4.43
CA GLN A 135 -4.55 -13.29 -5.23
C GLN A 135 -5.85 -13.17 -4.45
N ILE A 136 -6.33 -11.94 -4.26
CA ILE A 136 -7.56 -11.60 -3.56
C ILE A 136 -8.41 -10.65 -4.40
N SER A 137 -9.61 -10.36 -3.96
CA SER A 137 -10.48 -9.37 -4.60
C SER A 137 -10.40 -8.01 -3.88
N LEU A 138 -10.94 -6.96 -4.52
CA LEU A 138 -11.12 -5.65 -3.88
C LEU A 138 -12.03 -5.78 -2.65
N ASP A 139 -13.11 -6.58 -2.72
CA ASP A 139 -13.97 -6.90 -1.58
C ASP A 139 -13.18 -7.49 -0.41
N ASN A 140 -12.28 -8.47 -0.68
CA ASN A 140 -11.43 -9.03 0.38
C ASN A 140 -10.47 -7.99 0.96
N LEU A 141 -9.86 -7.16 0.11
CA LEU A 141 -8.95 -6.12 0.58
C LEU A 141 -9.68 -5.12 1.49
N GLU A 142 -10.87 -4.66 1.10
CA GLU A 142 -11.65 -3.71 1.87
C GLU A 142 -12.27 -4.34 3.13
N HIS A 143 -13.00 -5.44 2.97
CA HIS A 143 -13.84 -5.97 4.04
C HIS A 143 -13.11 -6.90 4.99
N ASP A 144 -12.15 -7.70 4.49
CA ASP A 144 -11.43 -8.65 5.34
C ASP A 144 -10.15 -8.04 5.94
N MET A 145 -9.42 -7.18 5.18
CA MET A 145 -8.15 -6.64 5.64
C MET A 145 -8.29 -5.25 6.26
N ILE A 146 -8.87 -4.27 5.55
CA ILE A 146 -8.96 -2.90 6.08
C ILE A 146 -9.96 -2.83 7.23
N ARG A 147 -11.12 -3.47 7.10
CA ARG A 147 -12.19 -3.44 8.10
C ARG A 147 -12.16 -4.64 9.03
N GLY A 148 -11.87 -5.84 8.51
CA GLY A 148 -12.08 -7.12 9.19
C GLY A 148 -10.96 -7.51 10.15
N TRP A 149 -9.76 -6.93 10.03
CA TRP A 149 -8.66 -7.27 10.94
C TRP A 149 -8.78 -6.71 12.35
N ASP A 150 -9.80 -5.88 12.60
CA ASP A 150 -10.08 -5.23 13.91
C ASP A 150 -8.84 -4.53 14.53
N ARG A 151 -7.95 -4.03 13.66
CA ARG A 151 -6.73 -3.32 14.08
C ARG A 151 -6.76 -1.83 13.75
N PHE A 152 -7.58 -1.43 12.76
CA PHE A 152 -7.67 -0.05 12.31
C PHE A 152 -8.98 0.56 12.82
N HIS A 153 -8.94 1.16 14.00
CA HIS A 153 -10.11 1.86 14.58
C HIS A 153 -10.27 3.26 13.98
N GLU A 154 -10.35 3.34 12.64
CA GLU A 154 -10.37 4.58 11.89
C GLU A 154 -11.63 4.68 11.01
N PRO A 155 -12.69 5.35 11.48
CA PRO A 155 -13.97 5.42 10.75
C PRO A 155 -13.85 6.19 9.43
N ARG A 156 -12.83 7.04 9.25
CA ARG A 156 -12.62 7.81 8.01
C ARG A 156 -12.14 6.96 6.84
N ILE A 157 -11.84 5.68 7.04
CA ILE A 157 -11.50 4.72 5.97
C ILE A 157 -12.52 4.79 4.83
N HIS A 158 -13.80 4.95 5.16
CA HIS A 158 -14.87 5.07 4.18
C HIS A 158 -14.73 6.24 3.22
N PHE A 159 -13.95 7.27 3.58
CA PHE A 159 -13.67 8.42 2.72
C PHE A 159 -12.35 8.28 1.96
N ALA A 160 -11.56 7.26 2.23
CA ALA A 160 -10.25 7.05 1.66
C ALA A 160 -10.22 5.99 0.54
N VAL A 161 -11.16 5.03 0.56
CA VAL A 161 -11.28 3.98 -0.47
C VAL A 161 -12.26 4.42 -1.54
N ASN A 162 -11.79 4.52 -2.79
CA ASN A 162 -12.61 4.88 -3.94
C ASN A 162 -12.99 3.65 -4.75
N CYS A 163 -14.25 3.30 -4.78
CA CYS A 163 -14.76 2.14 -5.51
C CYS A 163 -15.09 2.43 -6.99
N ALA A 164 -14.73 3.61 -7.48
CA ALA A 164 -14.95 4.09 -8.86
C ALA A 164 -16.42 4.04 -9.34
N ALA A 165 -17.38 4.05 -8.43
CA ALA A 165 -18.79 4.14 -8.77
C ALA A 165 -19.37 5.49 -8.37
N VAL A 166 -20.44 5.94 -9.05
CA VAL A 166 -21.16 7.16 -8.69
C VAL A 166 -21.64 7.05 -7.24
N GLY A 167 -21.31 8.05 -6.42
CA GLY A 167 -21.61 8.07 -4.98
C GLY A 167 -20.50 7.53 -4.08
N CYS A 168 -19.38 7.05 -4.64
CA CYS A 168 -18.16 6.81 -3.84
C CYS A 168 -17.51 8.12 -3.44
N PRO A 169 -16.74 8.13 -2.34
CA PRO A 169 -15.87 9.25 -2.00
C PRO A 169 -14.91 9.59 -3.16
N ALA A 170 -14.48 10.85 -3.21
CA ALA A 170 -13.48 11.27 -4.19
C ALA A 170 -12.18 10.44 -4.07
N LEU A 171 -11.60 10.04 -5.20
CA LEU A 171 -10.23 9.57 -5.21
C LEU A 171 -9.32 10.76 -4.89
N SER A 172 -8.44 10.61 -3.92
CA SER A 172 -7.46 11.65 -3.57
C SER A 172 -6.49 11.91 -4.74
N ASP A 173 -6.06 13.16 -4.93
CA ASP A 173 -5.02 13.57 -5.87
C ASP A 173 -3.59 13.28 -5.37
N ARG A 174 -3.48 12.61 -4.23
CA ARG A 174 -2.21 12.20 -3.59
C ARG A 174 -2.36 10.88 -2.85
N ALA A 175 -1.25 10.18 -2.67
CA ALA A 175 -1.18 8.98 -1.87
C ALA A 175 -1.36 9.28 -0.36
N TYR A 176 -1.84 8.28 0.38
CA TYR A 176 -1.96 8.30 1.83
C TYR A 176 -0.64 7.96 2.50
#